data_d683754d6810e9ea5db7f5d6e9670e64
#
_entry.id   d683754d6810e9ea5db7f5d6e9670e64
#
_cell.length_a   1.000
_cell.length_b   1.000
_cell.length_c   1.000
_cell.angle_alpha   90.00
_cell.angle_beta   90.00
_cell.angle_gamma   90.00
#
_symmetry.space_group_name_H-M   'P 1'
#
loop_
_entity.id
_entity.type
_entity.pdbx_description
1 polymer ?
#
loop_
_entity_poly.entity_id
_entity_poly.type
_entity_poly.pdbx_seq_one_letter_code
_entity_poly.pdbx_strand_id
1 'polypeptide(L)'
;MLNRNFNLLWLSQIVSSIGNKLTIFGFPLVGIFIYDTTVLETSMITVMSFLPSLLFGTIIGVVVDRGDKRKIGIFTNIICFVISIILFVFSIFKILPLWGFYILIFLLNTFLLFGSISFYSQIPMVVEKENLKKANYKMELSNSVIDTAAPSVGGIIFGLFSAPFIFIIDGITFILASFCQILLPCDIEKYKVKTKKKSIVHIREAYNYVFNNQILFKLAMSYFVLVFGIGIFQSIQFYYLSKVLNVAPYTIGLIISVGNIGLVVASISSLKISDTIGMERTIILSFILYAVGFTLYYLSSEESTLSLFVATMCIGAAMPLYNVNATTIRQSNVDLSMLGSVSAIWRIFGRGLIPLGATIGGGISTYFSVEIAILISVIIVLLGLCIVLFSDELKKYT
;
A
#
# COMPACT_ATOMS: atom_id res chain seq x y z
N MET A 1 -23.04 18.09 11.04
CA MET A 1 -22.31 16.98 11.70
C MET A 1 -22.40 15.75 10.84
N LEU A 2 -21.37 14.90 10.85
CA LEU A 2 -21.44 13.59 10.16
C LEU A 2 -22.49 12.72 10.88
N ASN A 3 -23.33 12.03 10.12
CA ASN A 3 -24.47 11.29 10.65
C ASN A 3 -24.06 9.95 11.31
N ARG A 4 -24.98 9.32 12.05
CA ARG A 4 -24.77 8.04 12.74
C ARG A 4 -24.32 6.94 11.77
N ASN A 5 -24.87 6.88 10.57
CA ASN A 5 -24.54 5.86 9.59
C ASN A 5 -23.09 5.97 9.11
N PHE A 6 -22.62 7.20 8.87
CA PHE A 6 -21.21 7.41 8.55
C PHE A 6 -20.29 7.00 9.74
N ASN A 7 -20.67 7.33 10.97
CA ASN A 7 -19.84 6.95 12.13
C ASN A 7 -19.76 5.43 12.31
N LEU A 8 -20.83 4.67 12.06
CA LEU A 8 -20.82 3.21 12.06
C LEU A 8 -19.94 2.65 10.95
N LEU A 9 -20.07 3.19 9.73
CA LEU A 9 -19.23 2.81 8.61
C LEU A 9 -17.76 3.12 8.87
N TRP A 10 -17.46 4.32 9.37
CA TRP A 10 -16.12 4.76 9.73
C TRP A 10 -15.51 3.88 10.84
N LEU A 11 -16.27 3.54 11.89
CA LEU A 11 -15.80 2.66 12.97
C LEU A 11 -15.50 1.25 12.45
N SER A 12 -16.39 0.69 11.60
CA SER A 12 -16.14 -0.58 10.91
C SER A 12 -14.78 -0.58 10.19
N GLN A 13 -14.50 0.48 9.43
CA GLN A 13 -13.25 0.58 8.67
C GLN A 13 -12.02 0.74 9.57
N ILE A 14 -12.10 1.58 10.60
CA ILE A 14 -10.97 1.78 11.53
C ILE A 14 -10.60 0.47 12.19
N VAL A 15 -11.60 -0.22 12.75
CA VAL A 15 -11.37 -1.47 13.47
C VAL A 15 -10.74 -2.51 12.55
N SER A 16 -11.28 -2.72 11.34
CA SER A 16 -10.69 -3.68 10.40
C SER A 16 -9.33 -3.22 9.86
N SER A 17 -9.10 -1.91 9.71
CA SER A 17 -7.81 -1.40 9.25
C SER A 17 -6.70 -1.63 10.28
N ILE A 18 -6.98 -1.51 11.58
CA ILE A 18 -5.99 -1.82 12.63
C ILE A 18 -5.52 -3.26 12.50
N GLY A 19 -6.44 -4.23 12.47
CA GLY A 19 -6.10 -5.64 12.33
C GLY A 19 -5.33 -5.92 11.03
N ASN A 20 -5.84 -5.43 9.90
CA ASN A 20 -5.21 -5.62 8.60
C ASN A 20 -3.77 -5.08 8.55
N LYS A 21 -3.50 -3.89 9.11
CA LYS A 21 -2.13 -3.35 9.15
C LYS A 21 -1.20 -4.15 10.05
N LEU A 22 -1.71 -4.68 11.16
CA LEU A 22 -0.97 -5.63 11.98
C LEU A 22 -0.64 -6.90 11.18
N THR A 23 -1.60 -7.45 10.45
CA THR A 23 -1.42 -8.66 9.63
C THR A 23 -0.42 -8.46 8.49
N ILE A 24 -0.47 -7.31 7.78
CA ILE A 24 0.52 -6.95 6.73
C ILE A 24 1.94 -6.90 7.33
N PHE A 25 2.11 -6.32 8.52
CA PHE A 25 3.38 -6.34 9.24
C PHE A 25 3.77 -7.75 9.70
N GLY A 26 2.80 -8.56 10.12
CA GLY A 26 2.99 -9.91 10.63
C GLY A 26 3.38 -10.94 9.58
N PHE A 27 2.88 -10.84 8.35
CA PHE A 27 3.12 -11.83 7.30
C PHE A 27 4.62 -12.17 7.09
N PRO A 28 5.51 -11.20 6.79
CA PRO A 28 6.92 -11.52 6.62
C PRO A 28 7.57 -12.05 7.91
N LEU A 29 7.17 -11.55 9.08
CA LEU A 29 7.71 -12.02 10.36
C LEU A 29 7.28 -13.46 10.64
N VAL A 30 6.03 -13.86 10.38
CA VAL A 30 5.60 -15.26 10.47
C VAL A 30 6.38 -16.13 9.49
N GLY A 31 6.57 -15.66 8.24
CA GLY A 31 7.42 -16.36 7.27
C GLY A 31 8.82 -16.62 7.81
N ILE A 32 9.48 -15.58 8.30
CA ILE A 32 10.88 -15.62 8.72
C ILE A 32 11.06 -16.43 10.03
N PHE A 33 10.21 -16.21 11.04
CA PHE A 33 10.42 -16.76 12.38
C PHE A 33 9.68 -18.07 12.66
N ILE A 34 8.60 -18.38 11.92
CA ILE A 34 7.83 -19.63 12.11
C ILE A 34 8.17 -20.65 11.03
N TYR A 35 8.25 -20.20 9.75
CA TYR A 35 8.54 -21.07 8.61
C TYR A 35 10.02 -21.09 8.21
N ASP A 36 10.88 -20.26 8.85
CA ASP A 36 12.31 -20.09 8.54
C ASP A 36 12.56 -19.88 7.05
N THR A 37 11.77 -18.99 6.46
CA THR A 37 11.80 -18.72 5.03
C THR A 37 13.14 -18.12 4.58
N THR A 38 13.57 -18.55 3.41
CA THR A 38 14.66 -17.91 2.64
C THR A 38 14.22 -16.52 2.17
N VAL A 39 15.16 -15.73 1.65
CA VAL A 39 14.86 -14.38 1.14
C VAL A 39 13.88 -14.43 -0.05
N LEU A 40 13.99 -15.41 -0.95
CA LEU A 40 13.07 -15.58 -2.06
C LEU A 40 11.66 -15.92 -1.57
N GLU A 41 11.55 -16.86 -0.64
CA GLU A 41 10.27 -17.25 -0.03
C GLU A 41 9.62 -16.09 0.71
N THR A 42 10.39 -15.28 1.44
CA THR A 42 9.89 -14.05 2.07
C THR A 42 9.40 -13.04 1.02
N SER A 43 10.12 -12.90 -0.09
CA SER A 43 9.71 -12.03 -1.20
C SER A 43 8.39 -12.49 -1.85
N MET A 44 8.14 -13.81 -1.92
CA MET A 44 6.87 -14.37 -2.40
C MET A 44 5.68 -13.98 -1.50
N ILE A 45 5.89 -13.74 -0.20
CA ILE A 45 4.85 -13.19 0.69
C ILE A 45 4.39 -11.82 0.19
N THR A 46 5.33 -10.95 -0.20
CA THR A 46 5.01 -9.64 -0.78
C THR A 46 4.28 -9.81 -2.12
N VAL A 47 4.73 -10.71 -2.98
CA VAL A 47 4.04 -11.03 -4.25
C VAL A 47 2.59 -11.43 -3.99
N MET A 48 2.33 -12.40 -3.11
CA MET A 48 0.99 -12.90 -2.79
C MET A 48 0.09 -11.84 -2.16
N SER A 49 0.67 -10.85 -1.45
CA SER A 49 -0.08 -9.74 -0.87
C SER A 49 -0.60 -8.74 -1.90
N PHE A 50 0.14 -8.47 -2.97
CA PHE A 50 -0.23 -7.49 -3.99
C PHE A 50 -0.83 -8.08 -5.27
N LEU A 51 -0.57 -9.36 -5.57
CA LEU A 51 -1.03 -10.05 -6.76
C LEU A 51 -2.56 -10.00 -6.98
N PRO A 52 -3.41 -10.13 -5.93
CA PRO A 52 -4.87 -9.97 -6.10
C PRO A 52 -5.27 -8.62 -6.69
N SER A 53 -4.61 -7.54 -6.29
CA SER A 53 -4.90 -6.19 -6.80
C SER A 53 -4.57 -6.07 -8.28
N LEU A 54 -3.52 -6.73 -8.75
CA LEU A 54 -3.12 -6.77 -10.15
C LEU A 54 -4.11 -7.60 -10.99
N LEU A 55 -4.44 -8.80 -10.53
CA LEU A 55 -5.26 -9.74 -11.30
C LEU A 55 -6.74 -9.37 -11.28
N PHE A 56 -7.26 -8.98 -10.13
CA PHE A 56 -8.71 -8.87 -9.90
C PHE A 56 -9.22 -7.46 -9.65
N GLY A 57 -8.35 -6.45 -9.55
CA GLY A 57 -8.76 -5.08 -9.14
C GLY A 57 -9.90 -4.50 -10.00
N THR A 58 -9.85 -4.68 -11.32
CA THR A 58 -10.91 -4.21 -12.23
C THR A 58 -12.17 -5.07 -12.18
N ILE A 59 -12.02 -6.39 -12.08
CA ILE A 59 -13.13 -7.35 -12.06
C ILE A 59 -13.94 -7.17 -10.77
N ILE A 60 -13.26 -7.08 -9.63
CA ILE A 60 -13.87 -6.86 -8.31
C ILE A 60 -14.63 -5.53 -8.29
N GLY A 61 -14.06 -4.46 -8.88
CA GLY A 61 -14.76 -3.19 -9.01
C GLY A 61 -16.13 -3.33 -9.69
N VAL A 62 -16.18 -4.06 -10.82
CA VAL A 62 -17.45 -4.30 -11.55
C VAL A 62 -18.44 -5.15 -10.74
N VAL A 63 -17.94 -6.16 -10.02
CA VAL A 63 -18.80 -7.01 -9.17
C VAL A 63 -19.40 -6.21 -8.01
N VAL A 64 -18.59 -5.40 -7.34
CA VAL A 64 -19.04 -4.55 -6.24
C VAL A 64 -20.03 -3.48 -6.71
N ASP A 65 -19.80 -2.87 -7.88
CA ASP A 65 -20.72 -1.86 -8.43
C ASP A 65 -22.12 -2.42 -8.70
N ARG A 66 -22.22 -3.70 -9.07
CA ARG A 66 -23.49 -4.38 -9.37
C ARG A 66 -24.17 -5.00 -8.15
N GLY A 67 -23.40 -5.29 -7.11
CA GLY A 67 -23.87 -5.97 -5.91
C GLY A 67 -24.33 -5.03 -4.80
N ASP A 68 -24.96 -5.65 -3.79
CA ASP A 68 -25.28 -5.00 -2.50
C ASP A 68 -23.95 -4.77 -1.73
N LYS A 69 -23.52 -3.51 -1.71
CA LYS A 69 -22.23 -3.13 -1.12
C LYS A 69 -22.14 -3.47 0.36
N ARG A 70 -23.25 -3.31 1.11
CA ARG A 70 -23.28 -3.66 2.53
C ARG A 70 -23.13 -5.16 2.74
N LYS A 71 -23.89 -5.98 2.00
CA LYS A 71 -23.79 -7.44 2.09
C LYS A 71 -22.39 -7.94 1.68
N ILE A 72 -21.83 -7.36 0.60
CA ILE A 72 -20.45 -7.67 0.19
C ILE A 72 -19.47 -7.35 1.33
N GLY A 73 -19.58 -6.18 1.96
CA GLY A 73 -18.71 -5.81 3.08
C GLY A 73 -18.83 -6.76 4.27
N ILE A 74 -20.05 -7.16 4.67
CA ILE A 74 -20.27 -8.12 5.76
C ILE A 74 -19.69 -9.49 5.39
N PHE A 75 -20.01 -9.99 4.19
CA PHE A 75 -19.56 -11.30 3.72
C PHE A 75 -18.02 -11.39 3.63
N THR A 76 -17.37 -10.35 3.10
CA THR A 76 -15.92 -10.31 3.00
C THR A 76 -15.25 -10.27 4.37
N ASN A 77 -15.77 -9.50 5.33
CA ASN A 77 -15.25 -9.50 6.69
C ASN A 77 -15.37 -10.87 7.36
N ILE A 78 -16.50 -11.58 7.18
CA ILE A 78 -16.68 -12.94 7.72
C ILE A 78 -15.66 -13.90 7.10
N ILE A 79 -15.43 -13.85 5.80
CA ILE A 79 -14.41 -14.70 5.14
C ILE A 79 -13.03 -14.34 5.65
N CYS A 80 -12.69 -13.05 5.76
CA CYS A 80 -11.40 -12.61 6.29
C CYS A 80 -11.20 -13.10 7.72
N PHE A 81 -12.24 -13.07 8.57
CA PHE A 81 -12.20 -13.68 9.91
C PHE A 81 -11.83 -15.16 9.85
N VAL A 82 -12.54 -15.95 9.02
CA VAL A 82 -12.27 -17.39 8.90
C VAL A 82 -10.83 -17.65 8.44
N ILE A 83 -10.36 -16.90 7.41
CA ILE A 83 -8.99 -17.04 6.93
C ILE A 83 -7.98 -16.66 8.02
N SER A 84 -8.22 -15.59 8.78
CA SER A 84 -7.33 -15.16 9.87
C SER A 84 -7.25 -16.19 10.99
N ILE A 85 -8.37 -16.84 11.34
CA ILE A 85 -8.37 -17.95 12.30
C ILE A 85 -7.60 -19.16 11.77
N ILE A 86 -7.77 -19.51 10.50
CA ILE A 86 -7.00 -20.58 9.85
C ILE A 86 -5.50 -20.24 9.91
N LEU A 87 -5.11 -19.01 9.52
CA LEU A 87 -3.72 -18.54 9.60
C LEU A 87 -3.16 -18.64 11.01
N PHE A 88 -3.94 -18.23 12.04
CA PHE A 88 -3.54 -18.31 13.44
C PHE A 88 -3.29 -19.76 13.87
N VAL A 89 -4.31 -20.63 13.74
CA VAL A 89 -4.26 -22.02 14.20
C VAL A 89 -3.13 -22.78 13.50
N PHE A 90 -3.08 -22.70 12.17
CA PHE A 90 -2.10 -23.46 11.42
C PHE A 90 -0.66 -22.95 11.59
N SER A 91 -0.46 -21.64 11.82
CA SER A 91 0.86 -21.09 12.11
C SER A 91 1.36 -21.48 13.50
N ILE A 92 0.49 -21.52 14.53
CA ILE A 92 0.87 -21.96 15.88
C ILE A 92 1.28 -23.42 15.89
N PHE A 93 0.47 -24.28 15.28
CA PHE A 93 0.73 -25.73 15.26
C PHE A 93 1.72 -26.16 14.19
N LYS A 94 2.18 -25.24 13.32
CA LYS A 94 3.10 -25.51 12.20
C LYS A 94 2.60 -26.62 11.25
N ILE A 95 1.28 -26.76 11.11
CA ILE A 95 0.66 -27.82 10.29
C ILE A 95 0.61 -27.43 8.82
N LEU A 96 0.51 -26.12 8.52
CA LEU A 96 0.37 -25.62 7.17
C LEU A 96 1.74 -25.60 6.47
N PRO A 97 1.88 -26.21 5.29
CA PRO A 97 3.09 -26.03 4.49
C PRO A 97 3.15 -24.59 3.93
N LEU A 98 4.35 -24.12 3.61
CA LEU A 98 4.59 -22.73 3.18
C LEU A 98 3.72 -22.32 1.97
N TRP A 99 3.50 -23.21 1.01
CA TRP A 99 2.60 -22.92 -0.12
C TRP A 99 1.14 -22.68 0.31
N GLY A 100 0.68 -23.37 1.36
CA GLY A 100 -0.64 -23.15 1.94
C GLY A 100 -0.73 -21.75 2.61
N PHE A 101 0.35 -21.32 3.28
CA PHE A 101 0.46 -19.96 3.82
C PHE A 101 0.34 -18.90 2.72
N TYR A 102 1.02 -19.09 1.59
CA TYR A 102 0.91 -18.19 0.43
C TYR A 102 -0.52 -18.11 -0.13
N ILE A 103 -1.19 -19.26 -0.25
CA ILE A 103 -2.59 -19.30 -0.72
C ILE A 103 -3.50 -18.51 0.22
N LEU A 104 -3.33 -18.67 1.54
CA LEU A 104 -4.15 -17.95 2.51
C LEU A 104 -3.88 -16.44 2.48
N ILE A 105 -2.62 -16.00 2.32
CA ILE A 105 -2.27 -14.60 2.10
C ILE A 105 -2.96 -14.05 0.84
N PHE A 106 -2.88 -14.77 -0.27
CA PHE A 106 -3.51 -14.38 -1.53
C PHE A 106 -5.04 -14.26 -1.39
N LEU A 107 -5.68 -15.25 -0.75
CA LEU A 107 -7.13 -15.23 -0.52
C LEU A 107 -7.53 -14.09 0.42
N LEU A 108 -6.82 -13.91 1.53
CA LEU A 108 -7.10 -12.81 2.47
C LEU A 108 -7.05 -11.45 1.75
N ASN A 109 -5.97 -11.19 0.99
CA ASN A 109 -5.83 -9.93 0.26
C ASN A 109 -6.86 -9.77 -0.87
N THR A 110 -7.32 -10.88 -1.47
CA THR A 110 -8.43 -10.84 -2.44
C THR A 110 -9.72 -10.36 -1.79
N PHE A 111 -10.10 -10.93 -0.64
CA PHE A 111 -11.31 -10.51 0.07
C PHE A 111 -11.19 -9.13 0.70
N LEU A 112 -10.00 -8.75 1.19
CA LEU A 112 -9.72 -7.38 1.63
C LEU A 112 -9.92 -6.36 0.50
N LEU A 113 -9.55 -6.71 -0.73
CA LEU A 113 -9.78 -5.85 -1.89
C LEU A 113 -11.28 -5.68 -2.17
N PHE A 114 -12.09 -6.75 -2.09
CA PHE A 114 -13.55 -6.65 -2.17
C PHE A 114 -14.12 -5.73 -1.08
N GLY A 115 -13.71 -5.95 0.18
CA GLY A 115 -14.14 -5.16 1.33
C GLY A 115 -13.80 -3.69 1.17
N SER A 116 -12.58 -3.36 0.75
CA SER A 116 -12.13 -1.97 0.58
C SER A 116 -12.89 -1.24 -0.53
N ILE A 117 -13.09 -1.87 -1.70
CA ILE A 117 -13.85 -1.27 -2.80
C ILE A 117 -15.31 -1.07 -2.38
N SER A 118 -15.91 -2.06 -1.70
CA SER A 118 -17.26 -1.98 -1.16
C SER A 118 -17.40 -0.82 -0.19
N PHE A 119 -16.47 -0.71 0.76
CA PHE A 119 -16.45 0.35 1.77
C PHE A 119 -16.40 1.76 1.16
N TYR A 120 -15.41 2.03 0.29
CA TYR A 120 -15.30 3.35 -0.35
C TYR A 120 -16.51 3.69 -1.22
N SER A 121 -17.16 2.68 -1.80
CA SER A 121 -18.40 2.86 -2.57
C SER A 121 -19.63 3.17 -1.69
N GLN A 122 -19.60 2.86 -0.40
CA GLN A 122 -20.68 3.17 0.55
C GLN A 122 -20.61 4.60 1.09
N ILE A 123 -19.44 5.24 1.14
CA ILE A 123 -19.29 6.59 1.70
C ILE A 123 -20.27 7.60 1.08
N PRO A 124 -20.38 7.75 -0.26
CA PRO A 124 -21.31 8.71 -0.87
C PRO A 124 -22.78 8.32 -0.73
N MET A 125 -23.08 7.12 -0.21
CA MET A 125 -24.45 6.68 0.06
C MET A 125 -24.94 7.07 1.46
N VAL A 126 -24.00 7.25 2.39
CA VAL A 126 -24.29 7.58 3.80
C VAL A 126 -23.97 9.02 4.17
N VAL A 127 -23.30 9.77 3.27
CA VAL A 127 -22.85 11.14 3.51
C VAL A 127 -23.40 12.06 2.42
N GLU A 128 -23.95 13.19 2.80
CA GLU A 128 -24.36 14.26 1.90
C GLU A 128 -23.16 14.84 1.14
N LYS A 129 -23.37 15.32 -0.09
CA LYS A 129 -22.28 15.82 -0.97
C LYS A 129 -21.40 16.90 -0.30
N GLU A 130 -22.03 17.80 0.44
CA GLU A 130 -21.38 18.92 1.15
C GLU A 130 -20.42 18.42 2.25
N ASN A 131 -20.70 17.26 2.83
CA ASN A 131 -19.95 16.66 3.93
C ASN A 131 -18.90 15.63 3.47
N LEU A 132 -18.86 15.25 2.18
CA LEU A 132 -17.93 14.25 1.63
C LEU A 132 -16.46 14.60 1.90
N LYS A 133 -16.10 15.89 1.77
CA LYS A 133 -14.73 16.34 2.08
C LYS A 133 -14.35 16.09 3.53
N LYS A 134 -15.26 16.34 4.48
CA LYS A 134 -15.04 16.09 5.91
C LYS A 134 -14.96 14.59 6.21
N ALA A 135 -15.79 13.78 5.55
CA ALA A 135 -15.77 12.33 5.68
C ALA A 135 -14.45 11.74 5.21
N ASN A 136 -14.00 12.12 3.99
CA ASN A 136 -12.72 11.67 3.45
C ASN A 136 -11.53 12.13 4.29
N TYR A 137 -11.53 13.38 4.79
CA TYR A 137 -10.50 13.87 5.71
C TYR A 137 -10.42 13.03 6.98
N LYS A 138 -11.59 12.73 7.60
CA LYS A 138 -11.64 11.90 8.81
C LYS A 138 -11.11 10.48 8.56
N MET A 139 -11.41 9.90 7.40
CA MET A 139 -10.89 8.61 6.97
C MET A 139 -9.38 8.62 6.82
N GLU A 140 -8.85 9.61 6.08
CA GLU A 140 -7.42 9.70 5.79
C GLU A 140 -6.60 9.94 7.06
N LEU A 141 -7.08 10.83 7.95
CA LEU A 141 -6.45 11.04 9.25
C LEU A 141 -6.38 9.75 10.08
N SER A 142 -7.48 8.98 10.11
CA SER A 142 -7.51 7.71 10.82
C SER A 142 -6.55 6.68 10.22
N ASN A 143 -6.51 6.57 8.90
CA ASN A 143 -5.57 5.68 8.22
C ASN A 143 -4.12 6.06 8.51
N SER A 144 -3.78 7.35 8.48
CA SER A 144 -2.42 7.83 8.78
C SER A 144 -1.97 7.49 10.20
N VAL A 145 -2.88 7.61 11.18
CA VAL A 145 -2.59 7.23 12.58
C VAL A 145 -2.39 5.71 12.68
N ILE A 146 -3.26 4.92 12.04
CA ILE A 146 -3.17 3.46 12.06
C ILE A 146 -1.89 2.99 11.36
N ASP A 147 -1.57 3.55 10.19
CA ASP A 147 -0.35 3.21 9.43
C ASP A 147 0.92 3.48 10.26
N THR A 148 0.92 4.54 11.06
CA THR A 148 2.04 4.88 11.92
C THR A 148 2.13 3.99 13.15
N ALA A 149 1.01 3.70 13.81
CA ALA A 149 1.00 2.95 15.07
C ALA A 149 1.08 1.44 14.91
N ALA A 150 0.45 0.88 13.85
CA ALA A 150 0.30 -0.56 13.73
C ALA A 150 1.62 -1.35 13.67
N PRO A 151 2.69 -0.93 12.99
CA PRO A 151 3.95 -1.67 13.01
C PRO A 151 4.59 -1.74 14.41
N SER A 152 4.57 -0.64 15.19
CA SER A 152 5.07 -0.65 16.57
C SER A 152 4.24 -1.57 17.46
N VAL A 153 2.91 -1.50 17.37
CA VAL A 153 2.00 -2.38 18.11
C VAL A 153 2.21 -3.84 17.70
N GLY A 154 2.37 -4.10 16.41
CA GLY A 154 2.67 -5.43 15.87
C GLY A 154 3.99 -5.99 16.40
N GLY A 155 5.03 -5.16 16.48
CA GLY A 155 6.32 -5.52 17.07
C GLY A 155 6.21 -5.87 18.56
N ILE A 156 5.41 -5.12 19.33
CA ILE A 156 5.13 -5.41 20.75
C ILE A 156 4.39 -6.75 20.88
N ILE A 157 3.32 -6.96 20.09
CA ILE A 157 2.55 -8.22 20.12
C ILE A 157 3.45 -9.40 19.79
N PHE A 158 4.31 -9.26 18.78
CA PHE A 158 5.27 -10.29 18.42
C PHE A 158 6.22 -10.61 19.59
N GLY A 159 6.76 -9.57 20.25
CA GLY A 159 7.69 -9.75 21.36
C GLY A 159 7.07 -10.37 22.62
N LEU A 160 5.78 -10.10 22.89
CA LEU A 160 5.09 -10.60 24.08
C LEU A 160 4.46 -11.98 23.88
N PHE A 161 3.91 -12.27 22.70
CA PHE A 161 3.11 -13.47 22.48
C PHE A 161 3.65 -14.40 21.39
N SER A 162 4.08 -13.93 20.29
CA SER A 162 4.62 -14.51 19.06
C SER A 162 3.87 -14.00 17.82
N ALA A 163 4.48 -14.16 16.63
CA ALA A 163 3.93 -13.61 15.38
C ALA A 163 2.49 -14.05 15.05
N PRO A 164 2.08 -15.32 15.20
CA PRO A 164 0.72 -15.75 14.84
C PRO A 164 -0.40 -15.05 15.60
N PHE A 165 -0.15 -14.52 16.81
CA PHE A 165 -1.19 -13.83 17.60
C PHE A 165 -1.73 -12.57 16.89
N ILE A 166 -0.98 -12.00 15.96
CA ILE A 166 -1.46 -10.90 15.11
C ILE A 166 -2.70 -11.31 14.31
N PHE A 167 -2.75 -12.55 13.82
CA PHE A 167 -3.88 -13.04 13.00
C PHE A 167 -5.17 -13.20 13.80
N ILE A 168 -5.11 -13.64 15.08
CA ILE A 168 -6.33 -13.74 15.90
C ILE A 168 -6.87 -12.34 16.24
N ILE A 169 -5.98 -11.36 16.49
CA ILE A 169 -6.39 -9.97 16.72
C ILE A 169 -7.09 -9.43 15.48
N ASP A 170 -6.52 -9.64 14.28
CA ASP A 170 -7.13 -9.25 13.01
C ASP A 170 -8.49 -9.94 12.81
N GLY A 171 -8.59 -11.23 13.08
CA GLY A 171 -9.86 -11.97 13.05
C GLY A 171 -10.93 -11.31 13.92
N ILE A 172 -10.60 -10.96 15.17
CA ILE A 172 -11.52 -10.26 16.07
C ILE A 172 -11.96 -8.91 15.47
N THR A 173 -11.03 -8.15 14.86
CA THR A 173 -11.36 -6.87 14.23
C THR A 173 -12.34 -7.03 13.05
N PHE A 174 -12.25 -8.10 12.25
CA PHE A 174 -13.20 -8.37 11.18
C PHE A 174 -14.61 -8.69 11.68
N ILE A 175 -14.74 -9.44 12.79
CA ILE A 175 -16.05 -9.69 13.41
C ILE A 175 -16.66 -8.38 13.91
N LEU A 176 -15.90 -7.55 14.62
CA LEU A 176 -16.36 -6.26 15.10
C LEU A 176 -16.76 -5.34 13.93
N ALA A 177 -15.98 -5.33 12.84
CA ALA A 177 -16.28 -4.57 11.64
C ALA A 177 -17.58 -5.07 10.97
N SER A 178 -17.79 -6.39 10.88
CA SER A 178 -19.04 -6.98 10.40
C SER A 178 -20.24 -6.53 11.24
N PHE A 179 -20.10 -6.57 12.56
CA PHE A 179 -21.16 -6.12 13.46
C PHE A 179 -21.53 -4.66 13.25
N CYS A 180 -20.54 -3.77 13.12
CA CYS A 180 -20.80 -2.37 12.78
C CYS A 180 -21.55 -2.21 11.44
N GLN A 181 -21.21 -3.02 10.42
CA GLN A 181 -21.91 -2.99 9.12
C GLN A 181 -23.33 -3.57 9.19
N ILE A 182 -23.59 -4.56 10.05
CA ILE A 182 -24.93 -5.11 10.27
C ILE A 182 -25.86 -4.06 10.89
N LEU A 183 -25.34 -3.16 11.71
CA LEU A 183 -26.10 -2.07 12.31
C LEU A 183 -26.45 -0.93 11.35
N LEU A 184 -25.88 -0.92 10.12
CA LEU A 184 -26.24 0.07 9.11
C LEU A 184 -27.65 -0.23 8.56
N PRO A 185 -28.49 0.79 8.27
CA PRO A 185 -29.82 0.59 7.70
C PRO A 185 -29.77 -0.07 6.31
N CYS A 186 -30.75 -0.93 6.00
CA CYS A 186 -30.86 -1.59 4.69
C CYS A 186 -31.21 -0.63 3.53
N ASP A 187 -31.79 0.54 3.82
CA ASP A 187 -32.27 1.51 2.82
C ASP A 187 -31.17 2.27 2.05
N ILE A 188 -29.91 1.98 2.33
CA ILE A 188 -28.77 2.59 1.62
C ILE A 188 -28.76 2.20 0.12
N GLU A 189 -29.49 1.18 -0.28
CA GLU A 189 -29.54 0.66 -1.67
C GLU A 189 -30.25 1.57 -2.69
N LYS A 190 -31.01 2.59 -2.28
CA LYS A 190 -31.78 3.43 -3.21
C LYS A 190 -30.93 4.29 -4.16
N TYR A 191 -29.65 4.40 -3.93
CA TYR A 191 -28.72 5.11 -4.81
C TYR A 191 -28.04 4.18 -5.82
N LYS A 192 -28.83 3.55 -6.71
CA LYS A 192 -28.27 2.92 -7.92
C LYS A 192 -27.71 4.02 -8.82
N VAL A 193 -26.41 4.30 -8.66
CA VAL A 193 -25.67 5.09 -9.66
C VAL A 193 -25.69 4.29 -10.96
N LYS A 194 -26.37 4.80 -11.97
CA LYS A 194 -26.28 4.27 -13.35
C LYS A 194 -24.84 4.44 -13.83
N THR A 195 -23.99 3.47 -13.57
CA THR A 195 -22.64 3.44 -14.11
C THR A 195 -22.75 3.23 -15.62
N LYS A 196 -22.42 4.26 -16.40
CA LYS A 196 -22.17 4.10 -17.84
C LYS A 196 -21.10 3.04 -18.01
N LYS A 197 -21.36 2.01 -18.82
CA LYS A 197 -20.38 0.97 -19.19
C LYS A 197 -19.09 1.65 -19.66
N LYS A 198 -18.03 1.64 -18.86
CA LYS A 198 -16.69 1.98 -19.33
C LYS A 198 -16.21 0.82 -20.22
N SER A 199 -16.19 1.05 -21.51
CA SER A 199 -15.80 0.07 -22.50
C SER A 199 -14.27 -0.14 -22.49
N ILE A 200 -13.81 -1.34 -22.81
CA ILE A 200 -12.37 -1.67 -23.06
C ILE A 200 -11.74 -0.72 -24.10
N VAL A 201 -12.54 -0.17 -25.00
CA VAL A 201 -12.12 0.86 -25.97
C VAL A 201 -11.46 2.06 -25.29
N HIS A 202 -12.01 2.54 -24.18
CA HIS A 202 -11.44 3.68 -23.45
C HIS A 202 -10.06 3.40 -22.81
N ILE A 203 -9.72 2.15 -22.54
CA ILE A 203 -8.40 1.80 -21.98
C ILE A 203 -7.33 1.98 -23.06
N ARG A 204 -7.56 1.49 -24.25
CA ARG A 204 -6.62 1.64 -25.39
C ARG A 204 -6.43 3.12 -25.76
N GLU A 205 -7.51 3.89 -25.78
CA GLU A 205 -7.47 5.34 -26.02
C GLU A 205 -6.66 6.04 -24.94
N ALA A 206 -6.82 5.65 -23.67
CA ALA A 206 -6.05 6.22 -22.57
C ALA A 206 -4.55 5.89 -22.66
N TYR A 207 -4.18 4.67 -23.07
CA TYR A 207 -2.78 4.33 -23.35
C TYR A 207 -2.22 5.22 -24.46
N ASN A 208 -2.90 5.34 -25.59
CA ASN A 208 -2.47 6.19 -26.69
C ASN A 208 -2.36 7.66 -26.26
N TYR A 209 -3.30 8.14 -25.43
CA TYR A 209 -3.28 9.49 -24.88
C TYR A 209 -2.03 9.74 -24.02
N VAL A 210 -1.68 8.80 -23.14
CA VAL A 210 -0.48 8.90 -22.29
C VAL A 210 0.80 8.82 -23.12
N PHE A 211 0.87 7.88 -24.08
CA PHE A 211 2.08 7.70 -24.91
C PHE A 211 2.33 8.84 -25.89
N ASN A 212 1.28 9.52 -26.37
CA ASN A 212 1.40 10.66 -27.29
C ASN A 212 1.65 12.00 -26.56
N ASN A 213 1.42 12.06 -25.25
CA ASN A 213 1.72 13.25 -24.44
C ASN A 213 3.06 13.08 -23.72
N GLN A 214 4.07 13.85 -24.13
CA GLN A 214 5.43 13.73 -23.62
C GLN A 214 5.52 13.91 -22.10
N ILE A 215 4.76 14.86 -21.53
CA ILE A 215 4.72 15.11 -20.07
C ILE A 215 4.18 13.85 -19.34
N LEU A 216 3.03 13.35 -19.79
CA LEU A 216 2.39 12.18 -19.19
C LEU A 216 3.24 10.93 -19.35
N PHE A 217 3.89 10.75 -20.50
CA PHE A 217 4.79 9.64 -20.77
C PHE A 217 6.00 9.64 -19.83
N LYS A 218 6.71 10.79 -19.73
CA LYS A 218 7.87 10.94 -18.83
C LYS A 218 7.48 10.72 -17.37
N LEU A 219 6.34 11.27 -16.95
CA LEU A 219 5.81 11.08 -15.61
C LEU A 219 5.43 9.62 -15.33
N ALA A 220 4.82 8.92 -16.30
CA ALA A 220 4.48 7.51 -16.19
C ALA A 220 5.73 6.63 -16.12
N MET A 221 6.74 6.90 -16.95
CA MET A 221 8.01 6.16 -16.95
C MET A 221 8.79 6.36 -15.66
N SER A 222 8.87 7.60 -15.15
CA SER A 222 9.52 7.85 -13.86
C SER A 222 8.82 7.12 -12.72
N TYR A 223 7.47 7.10 -12.71
CA TYR A 223 6.67 6.36 -11.73
C TYR A 223 6.85 4.86 -11.83
N PHE A 224 6.87 4.33 -13.04
CA PHE A 224 7.13 2.91 -13.33
C PHE A 224 8.45 2.47 -12.70
N VAL A 225 9.53 3.18 -13.02
CA VAL A 225 10.89 2.88 -12.52
C VAL A 225 10.95 3.02 -11.00
N LEU A 226 10.34 4.08 -10.44
CA LEU A 226 10.29 4.30 -8.99
C LEU A 226 9.61 3.13 -8.25
N VAL A 227 8.38 2.77 -8.67
CA VAL A 227 7.61 1.71 -8.00
C VAL A 227 8.27 0.34 -8.15
N PHE A 228 8.93 0.10 -9.27
CA PHE A 228 9.67 -1.13 -9.48
C PHE A 228 10.86 -1.24 -8.50
N GLY A 229 11.65 -0.17 -8.32
CA GLY A 229 12.71 -0.13 -7.32
C GLY A 229 12.19 -0.28 -5.88
N ILE A 230 11.07 0.36 -5.55
CA ILE A 230 10.39 0.18 -4.26
C ILE A 230 9.97 -1.28 -4.06
N GLY A 231 9.44 -1.94 -5.10
CA GLY A 231 9.03 -3.34 -5.03
C GLY A 231 10.18 -4.29 -4.69
N ILE A 232 11.37 -4.07 -5.28
CA ILE A 232 12.59 -4.80 -4.95
C ILE A 232 12.91 -4.60 -3.47
N PHE A 233 13.02 -3.36 -3.02
CA PHE A 233 13.39 -3.04 -1.64
C PHE A 233 12.39 -3.59 -0.61
N GLN A 234 11.07 -3.37 -0.81
CA GLN A 234 10.04 -3.82 0.14
C GLN A 234 10.04 -5.34 0.34
N SER A 235 10.35 -6.11 -0.69
CA SER A 235 10.33 -7.57 -0.61
C SER A 235 11.42 -8.16 0.27
N ILE A 236 12.55 -7.45 0.40
CA ILE A 236 13.73 -7.90 1.14
C ILE A 236 13.92 -7.18 2.47
N GLN A 237 13.23 -6.06 2.69
CA GLN A 237 13.42 -5.20 3.85
C GLN A 237 13.30 -5.95 5.20
N PHE A 238 12.24 -6.74 5.37
CA PHE A 238 12.03 -7.49 6.61
C PHE A 238 13.10 -8.58 6.81
N TYR A 239 13.48 -9.27 5.72
CA TYR A 239 14.53 -10.28 5.78
C TYR A 239 15.86 -9.67 6.12
N TYR A 240 16.21 -8.53 5.49
CA TYR A 240 17.45 -7.79 5.78
C TYR A 240 17.53 -7.37 7.24
N LEU A 241 16.47 -6.74 7.77
CA LEU A 241 16.44 -6.31 9.17
C LEU A 241 16.54 -7.47 10.14
N SER A 242 15.86 -8.59 9.88
CA SER A 242 15.74 -9.70 10.85
C SER A 242 16.85 -10.73 10.76
N LYS A 243 17.32 -11.10 9.54
CA LYS A 243 18.30 -12.17 9.33
C LYS A 243 19.70 -11.66 9.02
N VAL A 244 19.83 -10.50 8.38
CA VAL A 244 21.16 -9.92 8.06
C VAL A 244 21.64 -9.01 9.19
N LEU A 245 20.76 -8.09 9.65
CA LEU A 245 21.11 -7.15 10.73
C LEU A 245 20.71 -7.65 12.13
N ASN A 246 20.13 -8.83 12.27
CA ASN A 246 19.68 -9.43 13.53
C ASN A 246 18.82 -8.51 14.42
N VAL A 247 18.07 -7.59 13.80
CA VAL A 247 17.23 -6.62 14.51
C VAL A 247 16.01 -7.33 15.11
N ALA A 248 15.76 -7.10 16.40
CA ALA A 248 14.61 -7.68 17.09
C ALA A 248 13.26 -7.18 16.48
N PRO A 249 12.23 -8.03 16.44
CA PRO A 249 10.92 -7.69 15.83
C PRO A 249 10.28 -6.41 16.38
N TYR A 250 10.43 -6.14 17.68
CA TYR A 250 9.98 -4.90 18.29
C TYR A 250 10.66 -3.67 17.68
N THR A 251 11.98 -3.73 17.52
CA THR A 251 12.78 -2.65 16.92
C THR A 251 12.45 -2.47 15.44
N ILE A 252 12.19 -3.57 14.70
CA ILE A 252 11.69 -3.51 13.31
C ILE A 252 10.37 -2.72 13.24
N GLY A 253 9.43 -3.00 14.17
CA GLY A 253 8.18 -2.26 14.27
C GLY A 253 8.40 -0.76 14.49
N LEU A 254 9.32 -0.38 15.38
CA LEU A 254 9.68 1.02 15.63
C LEU A 254 10.30 1.68 14.39
N ILE A 255 11.24 1.02 13.72
CA ILE A 255 11.89 1.52 12.50
C ILE A 255 10.85 1.85 11.44
N ILE A 256 9.90 0.93 11.17
CA ILE A 256 8.86 1.15 10.17
C ILE A 256 7.90 2.26 10.59
N SER A 257 7.55 2.35 11.88
CA SER A 257 6.68 3.41 12.39
C SER A 257 7.29 4.80 12.24
N VAL A 258 8.60 4.95 12.43
CA VAL A 258 9.31 6.21 12.18
C VAL A 258 9.26 6.59 10.69
N GLY A 259 9.34 5.60 9.79
CA GLY A 259 9.10 5.83 8.37
C GLY A 259 7.71 6.41 8.08
N ASN A 260 6.68 5.89 8.74
CA ASN A 260 5.31 6.41 8.59
C ASN A 260 5.14 7.82 9.19
N ILE A 261 5.92 8.19 10.23
CA ILE A 261 5.98 9.60 10.68
C ILE A 261 6.54 10.49 9.57
N GLY A 262 7.60 10.05 8.88
CA GLY A 262 8.14 10.73 7.70
C GLY A 262 7.09 10.96 6.61
N LEU A 263 6.26 9.94 6.34
CA LEU A 263 5.13 10.02 5.40
C LEU A 263 4.12 11.10 5.83
N VAL A 264 3.72 11.14 7.10
CA VAL A 264 2.76 12.13 7.61
C VAL A 264 3.32 13.54 7.51
N VAL A 265 4.57 13.75 7.96
CA VAL A 265 5.25 15.06 7.91
C VAL A 265 5.36 15.56 6.46
N ALA A 266 5.79 14.70 5.54
CA ALA A 266 5.91 15.05 4.14
C ALA A 266 4.55 15.33 3.48
N SER A 267 3.50 14.58 3.85
CA SER A 267 2.14 14.82 3.33
C SER A 267 1.63 16.19 3.72
N ILE A 268 1.86 16.63 4.96
CA ILE A 268 1.44 17.95 5.46
C ILE A 268 2.27 19.07 4.81
N SER A 269 3.58 18.85 4.63
CA SER A 269 4.50 19.87 4.13
C SER A 269 4.61 19.92 2.61
N SER A 270 4.09 18.91 1.88
CA SER A 270 4.25 18.77 0.42
C SER A 270 3.82 20.01 -0.37
N LEU A 271 2.66 20.61 -0.03
CA LEU A 271 2.19 21.82 -0.71
C LEU A 271 3.15 22.98 -0.47
N LYS A 272 3.55 23.23 0.77
CA LYS A 272 4.46 24.32 1.11
C LYS A 272 5.82 24.16 0.44
N ILE A 273 6.34 22.95 0.38
CA ILE A 273 7.61 22.63 -0.31
C ILE A 273 7.43 22.91 -1.82
N SER A 274 6.34 22.41 -2.41
CA SER A 274 6.05 22.59 -3.83
C SER A 274 5.87 24.07 -4.22
N ASP A 275 5.23 24.87 -3.35
CA ASP A 275 5.06 26.32 -3.56
C ASP A 275 6.39 27.07 -3.48
N THR A 276 7.39 26.54 -2.75
CA THR A 276 8.68 27.22 -2.58
C THR A 276 9.72 26.85 -3.63
N ILE A 277 9.80 25.58 -4.02
CA ILE A 277 10.84 25.10 -4.93
C ILE A 277 10.30 24.62 -6.30
N GLY A 278 8.98 24.58 -6.48
CA GLY A 278 8.31 24.09 -7.68
C GLY A 278 7.97 22.59 -7.61
N MET A 279 7.01 22.15 -8.46
CA MET A 279 6.53 20.75 -8.46
C MET A 279 7.60 19.80 -8.99
N GLU A 280 8.32 20.18 -10.05
CA GLU A 280 9.40 19.35 -10.62
C GLU A 280 10.49 19.09 -9.59
N ARG A 281 11.01 20.15 -8.94
CA ARG A 281 12.06 20.00 -7.94
C ARG A 281 11.60 19.19 -6.72
N THR A 282 10.32 19.26 -6.37
CA THR A 282 9.75 18.44 -5.31
C THR A 282 9.71 16.97 -5.71
N ILE A 283 9.41 16.65 -6.98
CA ILE A 283 9.54 15.29 -7.52
C ILE A 283 11.00 14.83 -7.48
N ILE A 284 11.95 15.65 -7.91
CA ILE A 284 13.38 15.35 -7.81
C ILE A 284 13.80 15.06 -6.37
N LEU A 285 13.37 15.89 -5.41
CA LEU A 285 13.62 15.68 -3.99
C LEU A 285 13.11 14.32 -3.51
N SER A 286 11.94 13.87 -4.00
CA SER A 286 11.40 12.55 -3.63
C SER A 286 12.31 11.40 -4.08
N PHE A 287 12.86 11.45 -5.29
CA PHE A 287 13.82 10.46 -5.78
C PHE A 287 15.13 10.47 -4.97
N ILE A 288 15.63 11.66 -4.64
CA ILE A 288 16.83 11.82 -3.80
C ILE A 288 16.58 11.20 -2.42
N LEU A 289 15.43 11.46 -1.79
CA LEU A 289 15.10 10.87 -0.49
C LEU A 289 15.02 9.35 -0.54
N TYR A 290 14.45 8.75 -1.60
CA TYR A 290 14.48 7.30 -1.78
C TYR A 290 15.88 6.78 -1.95
N ALA A 291 16.70 7.40 -2.81
CA ALA A 291 18.09 6.99 -3.04
C ALA A 291 18.92 7.07 -1.76
N VAL A 292 18.80 8.17 -1.01
CA VAL A 292 19.47 8.35 0.30
C VAL A 292 18.98 7.29 1.29
N GLY A 293 17.66 7.08 1.41
CA GLY A 293 17.10 6.09 2.31
C GLY A 293 17.58 4.67 2.01
N PHE A 294 17.55 4.24 0.75
CA PHE A 294 18.07 2.91 0.36
C PHE A 294 19.58 2.78 0.55
N THR A 295 20.34 3.86 0.28
CA THR A 295 21.80 3.87 0.52
C THR A 295 22.11 3.78 2.01
N LEU A 296 21.38 4.48 2.88
CA LEU A 296 21.53 4.37 4.33
C LEU A 296 21.18 2.96 4.84
N TYR A 297 20.17 2.28 4.26
CA TYR A 297 19.92 0.87 4.54
C TYR A 297 21.11 -0.01 4.15
N TYR A 298 21.66 0.19 2.95
CA TYR A 298 22.81 -0.56 2.48
C TYR A 298 24.05 -0.39 3.37
N LEU A 299 24.27 0.84 3.88
CA LEU A 299 25.41 1.17 4.75
C LEU A 299 25.18 0.81 6.22
N SER A 300 23.97 0.35 6.59
CA SER A 300 23.64 0.02 7.98
C SER A 300 24.34 -1.28 8.42
N SER A 301 24.79 -1.30 9.65
CA SER A 301 25.33 -2.47 10.37
C SER A 301 24.46 -2.79 11.58
N GLU A 302 24.70 -3.93 12.24
CA GLU A 302 24.00 -4.34 13.46
C GLU A 302 24.00 -3.25 14.56
N GLU A 303 25.07 -2.47 14.64
CA GLU A 303 25.24 -1.39 15.64
C GLU A 303 24.57 -0.05 15.22
N SER A 304 24.17 0.09 13.95
CA SER A 304 23.75 1.38 13.36
C SER A 304 22.23 1.58 13.37
N THR A 305 21.54 1.30 14.47
CA THR A 305 20.07 1.44 14.55
C THR A 305 19.59 2.87 14.19
N LEU A 306 20.34 3.90 14.52
CA LEU A 306 20.00 5.29 14.21
C LEU A 306 19.96 5.54 12.70
N SER A 307 20.87 4.98 11.91
CA SER A 307 20.88 5.12 10.45
C SER A 307 19.62 4.52 9.82
N LEU A 308 19.10 3.41 10.37
CA LEU A 308 17.86 2.79 9.92
C LEU A 308 16.63 3.67 10.18
N PHE A 309 16.57 4.38 11.32
CA PHE A 309 15.49 5.34 11.59
C PHE A 309 15.52 6.51 10.60
N VAL A 310 16.69 7.08 10.33
CA VAL A 310 16.83 8.15 9.33
C VAL A 310 16.50 7.64 7.93
N ALA A 311 16.96 6.45 7.57
CA ALA A 311 16.69 5.82 6.28
C ALA A 311 15.19 5.64 6.03
N THR A 312 14.47 5.05 7.00
CA THR A 312 13.03 4.84 6.88
C THR A 312 12.24 6.14 6.85
N MET A 313 12.68 7.15 7.61
CA MET A 313 12.08 8.48 7.58
C MET A 313 12.21 9.14 6.20
N CYS A 314 13.38 9.03 5.56
CA CYS A 314 13.59 9.50 4.18
C CYS A 314 12.69 8.75 3.19
N ILE A 315 12.64 7.42 3.28
CA ILE A 315 11.80 6.57 2.43
C ILE A 315 10.31 6.93 2.59
N GLY A 316 9.86 7.07 3.84
CA GLY A 316 8.47 7.41 4.14
C GLY A 316 8.07 8.80 3.62
N ALA A 317 8.98 9.79 3.73
CA ALA A 317 8.73 11.15 3.26
C ALA A 317 8.68 11.25 1.71
N ALA A 318 9.35 10.38 1.00
CA ALA A 318 9.53 10.49 -0.44
C ALA A 318 8.23 10.32 -1.24
N MET A 319 7.41 9.29 -0.90
CA MET A 319 6.21 8.97 -1.69
C MET A 319 5.13 10.06 -1.68
N PRO A 320 4.79 10.72 -0.57
CA PRO A 320 3.84 11.84 -0.57
C PRO A 320 4.32 13.02 -1.42
N LEU A 321 5.61 13.36 -1.36
CA LEU A 321 6.20 14.43 -2.18
C LEU A 321 6.05 14.12 -3.67
N TYR A 322 6.29 12.87 -4.08
CA TYR A 322 6.04 12.44 -5.45
C TYR A 322 4.55 12.51 -5.81
N ASN A 323 3.71 11.84 -5.03
CA ASN A 323 2.30 11.61 -5.38
C ASN A 323 1.48 12.90 -5.50
N VAL A 324 1.65 13.87 -4.59
CA VAL A 324 0.91 15.14 -4.62
C VAL A 324 1.25 15.89 -5.92
N ASN A 325 2.53 16.04 -6.22
CA ASN A 325 2.99 16.82 -7.37
C ASN A 325 2.72 16.11 -8.71
N ALA A 326 3.07 14.83 -8.81
CA ALA A 326 2.81 14.04 -10.01
C ALA A 326 1.32 13.93 -10.34
N THR A 327 0.46 13.83 -9.32
CA THR A 327 -1.00 13.81 -9.52
C THR A 327 -1.52 15.16 -9.99
N THR A 328 -1.01 16.26 -9.47
CA THR A 328 -1.38 17.63 -9.88
C THR A 328 -0.96 17.88 -11.34
N ILE A 329 0.29 17.57 -11.71
CA ILE A 329 0.77 17.69 -13.08
C ILE A 329 -0.06 16.84 -14.03
N ARG A 330 -0.37 15.58 -13.64
CA ARG A 330 -1.22 14.68 -14.44
C ARG A 330 -2.61 15.26 -14.64
N GLN A 331 -3.26 15.74 -13.58
CA GLN A 331 -4.63 16.28 -13.65
C GLN A 331 -4.71 17.56 -14.47
N SER A 332 -3.69 18.40 -14.46
CA SER A 332 -3.64 19.62 -15.28
C SER A 332 -3.37 19.36 -16.78
N ASN A 333 -2.84 18.19 -17.15
CA ASN A 333 -2.51 17.81 -18.53
C ASN A 333 -3.45 16.76 -19.13
N VAL A 334 -4.52 16.39 -18.45
CA VAL A 334 -5.46 15.37 -18.93
C VAL A 334 -6.87 15.95 -19.00
N ASP A 335 -7.52 15.76 -20.15
CA ASP A 335 -8.91 16.14 -20.33
C ASP A 335 -9.82 15.46 -19.31
N LEU A 336 -10.82 16.18 -18.79
CA LEU A 336 -11.75 15.67 -17.78
C LEU A 336 -12.42 14.36 -18.20
N SER A 337 -12.70 14.19 -19.50
CA SER A 337 -13.28 12.96 -20.07
C SER A 337 -12.37 11.74 -19.96
N MET A 338 -11.05 11.92 -20.00
CA MET A 338 -10.03 10.88 -20.01
C MET A 338 -9.40 10.66 -18.62
N LEU A 339 -9.61 11.57 -17.65
CA LEU A 339 -8.95 11.57 -16.35
C LEU A 339 -9.14 10.25 -15.57
N GLY A 340 -10.33 9.65 -15.65
CA GLY A 340 -10.62 8.37 -15.00
C GLY A 340 -9.85 7.21 -15.61
N SER A 341 -9.75 7.15 -16.95
CA SER A 341 -9.06 6.09 -17.68
C SER A 341 -7.53 6.19 -17.52
N VAL A 342 -7.00 7.41 -17.61
CA VAL A 342 -5.58 7.70 -17.34
C VAL A 342 -5.23 7.34 -15.89
N SER A 343 -6.06 7.71 -14.90
CA SER A 343 -5.83 7.34 -13.49
C SER A 343 -5.86 5.83 -13.24
N ALA A 344 -6.58 5.06 -14.05
CA ALA A 344 -6.56 3.61 -13.99
C ALA A 344 -5.18 3.03 -14.41
N ILE A 345 -4.53 3.62 -15.42
CA ILE A 345 -3.16 3.25 -15.83
C ILE A 345 -2.18 3.44 -14.67
N TRP A 346 -2.25 4.60 -13.98
CA TRP A 346 -1.40 4.86 -12.80
C TRP A 346 -1.62 3.86 -11.66
N ARG A 347 -2.87 3.42 -11.45
CA ARG A 347 -3.15 2.38 -10.44
C ARG A 347 -2.56 1.02 -10.80
N ILE A 348 -2.59 0.67 -12.10
CA ILE A 348 -1.96 -0.58 -12.58
C ILE A 348 -0.44 -0.50 -12.37
N PHE A 349 0.20 0.60 -12.74
CA PHE A 349 1.64 0.78 -12.51
C PHE A 349 1.97 0.81 -11.02
N GLY A 350 1.21 1.52 -10.19
CA GLY A 350 1.50 1.69 -8.78
C GLY A 350 1.37 0.42 -7.94
N ARG A 351 0.44 -0.48 -8.27
CA ARG A 351 0.23 -1.73 -7.51
C ARG A 351 0.70 -2.99 -8.24
N GLY A 352 0.66 -2.96 -9.57
CA GLY A 352 0.99 -4.11 -10.37
C GLY A 352 2.50 -4.35 -10.53
N LEU A 353 3.33 -3.32 -10.34
CA LEU A 353 4.78 -3.44 -10.46
C LEU A 353 5.46 -3.93 -9.17
N ILE A 354 4.82 -3.77 -8.03
CA ILE A 354 5.38 -4.25 -6.75
C ILE A 354 5.63 -5.76 -6.78
N PRO A 355 4.68 -6.64 -7.21
CA PRO A 355 4.94 -8.06 -7.33
C PRO A 355 6.12 -8.40 -8.25
N LEU A 356 6.24 -7.69 -9.39
CA LEU A 356 7.35 -7.91 -10.32
C LEU A 356 8.69 -7.51 -9.69
N GLY A 357 8.76 -6.34 -9.07
CA GLY A 357 9.92 -5.91 -8.32
C GLY A 357 10.28 -6.88 -7.18
N ALA A 358 9.27 -7.35 -6.44
CA ALA A 358 9.46 -8.30 -5.35
C ALA A 358 10.03 -9.65 -5.82
N THR A 359 9.52 -10.19 -6.93
CA THR A 359 10.05 -11.44 -7.51
C THR A 359 11.52 -11.28 -7.93
N ILE A 360 11.84 -10.17 -8.58
CA ILE A 360 13.20 -9.89 -9.04
C ILE A 360 14.13 -9.62 -7.84
N GLY A 361 13.66 -8.87 -6.84
CA GLY A 361 14.43 -8.59 -5.62
C GLY A 361 14.77 -9.86 -4.86
N GLY A 362 13.79 -10.75 -4.67
CA GLY A 362 14.02 -12.06 -4.06
C GLY A 362 14.98 -12.94 -4.87
N GLY A 363 14.86 -12.95 -6.22
CA GLY A 363 15.76 -13.67 -7.11
C GLY A 363 17.21 -13.15 -7.02
N ILE A 364 17.41 -11.83 -7.14
CA ILE A 364 18.75 -11.22 -7.02
C ILE A 364 19.37 -11.55 -5.66
N SER A 365 18.58 -11.43 -4.59
CA SER A 365 19.08 -11.72 -3.24
C SER A 365 19.47 -13.19 -3.04
N THR A 366 18.85 -14.11 -3.75
CA THR A 366 19.15 -15.55 -3.69
C THR A 366 20.42 -15.91 -4.46
N TYR A 367 20.62 -15.32 -5.65
CA TYR A 367 21.77 -15.65 -6.49
C TYR A 367 23.02 -14.84 -6.18
N PHE A 368 22.88 -13.66 -5.59
CA PHE A 368 23.99 -12.78 -5.24
C PHE A 368 23.98 -12.48 -3.74
N SER A 369 23.31 -11.41 -3.32
CA SER A 369 23.11 -11.09 -1.90
C SER A 369 21.97 -10.07 -1.73
N VAL A 370 21.50 -9.91 -0.48
CA VAL A 370 20.45 -8.95 -0.12
C VAL A 370 20.95 -7.51 -0.33
N GLU A 371 22.20 -7.25 0.00
CA GLU A 371 22.86 -5.94 -0.16
C GLU A 371 22.94 -5.53 -1.64
N ILE A 372 23.22 -6.47 -2.54
CA ILE A 372 23.22 -6.22 -3.99
C ILE A 372 21.80 -5.85 -4.47
N ALA A 373 20.77 -6.50 -3.96
CA ALA A 373 19.39 -6.14 -4.30
C ALA A 373 19.02 -4.74 -3.80
N ILE A 374 19.51 -4.32 -2.61
CA ILE A 374 19.35 -2.94 -2.12
C ILE A 374 20.07 -1.96 -3.06
N LEU A 375 21.31 -2.24 -3.45
CA LEU A 375 22.07 -1.38 -4.39
C LEU A 375 21.38 -1.25 -5.74
N ILE A 376 20.82 -2.35 -6.26
CA ILE A 376 20.03 -2.32 -7.51
C ILE A 376 18.78 -1.44 -7.35
N SER A 377 18.14 -1.46 -6.18
CA SER A 377 17.02 -0.55 -5.88
C SER A 377 17.46 0.93 -5.92
N VAL A 378 18.66 1.25 -5.39
CA VAL A 378 19.25 2.60 -5.48
C VAL A 378 19.47 2.98 -6.94
N ILE A 379 20.12 2.12 -7.73
CA ILE A 379 20.41 2.38 -9.14
C ILE A 379 19.12 2.63 -9.93
N ILE A 380 18.09 1.80 -9.72
CA ILE A 380 16.80 1.95 -10.39
C ILE A 380 16.13 3.28 -10.04
N VAL A 381 16.14 3.67 -8.77
CA VAL A 381 15.59 4.96 -8.34
C VAL A 381 16.38 6.12 -8.96
N LEU A 382 17.70 6.03 -9.04
CA LEU A 382 18.55 7.04 -9.70
C LEU A 382 18.27 7.10 -11.21
N LEU A 383 18.00 5.97 -11.88
CA LEU A 383 17.55 5.98 -13.28
C LEU A 383 16.20 6.71 -13.43
N GLY A 384 15.27 6.51 -12.49
CA GLY A 384 14.01 7.27 -12.44
C GLY A 384 14.25 8.77 -12.24
N LEU A 385 15.21 9.16 -11.39
CA LEU A 385 15.64 10.54 -11.20
C LEU A 385 16.18 11.13 -12.52
N CYS A 386 17.01 10.40 -13.25
CA CYS A 386 17.53 10.85 -14.54
C CYS A 386 16.39 11.13 -15.55
N ILE A 387 15.34 10.29 -15.56
CA ILE A 387 14.17 10.54 -16.45
C ILE A 387 13.53 11.90 -16.14
N VAL A 388 13.42 12.29 -14.89
CA VAL A 388 12.85 13.57 -14.48
C VAL A 388 13.81 14.72 -14.80
N LEU A 389 15.09 14.61 -14.45
CA LEU A 389 16.11 15.66 -14.67
C LEU A 389 16.31 16.02 -16.13
N PHE A 390 16.24 15.02 -17.03
CA PHE A 390 16.40 15.22 -18.47
C PHE A 390 15.06 15.44 -19.21
N SER A 391 13.99 15.80 -18.48
CA SER A 391 12.69 16.10 -19.05
C SER A 391 12.47 17.63 -19.12
N ASP A 392 12.73 18.21 -20.29
CA ASP A 392 12.49 19.64 -20.49
C ASP A 392 11.00 20.01 -20.35
N GLU A 393 10.11 19.06 -20.57
CA GLU A 393 8.68 19.23 -20.43
C GLU A 393 8.24 19.43 -18.97
N LEU A 394 8.93 18.74 -18.02
CA LEU A 394 8.62 18.86 -16.58
C LEU A 394 9.22 20.15 -15.98
N LYS A 395 10.27 20.71 -16.56
CA LYS A 395 10.86 21.99 -16.12
C LYS A 395 9.87 23.17 -16.17
N LYS A 396 8.79 23.05 -16.92
CA LYS A 396 7.71 24.06 -16.94
C LYS A 396 6.97 24.20 -15.61
N TYR A 397 7.18 23.24 -14.69
CA TYR A 397 6.56 23.20 -13.35
C TYR A 397 7.57 23.52 -12.22
N THR A 398 8.69 24.12 -12.60
CA THR A 398 9.73 24.61 -11.65
C THR A 398 9.28 25.84 -10.90
#